data_2a72aaaa2e5e51de929d8a00516d6889
#
_entry.id   2a72aaaa2e5e51de929d8a00516d6889
#
_cell.length_a   1.000
_cell.length_b   1.000
_cell.length_c   1.000
_cell.angle_alpha   90.00
_cell.angle_beta   90.00
_cell.angle_gamma   90.00
#
_symmetry.space_group_name_H-M   'P 1'
#
loop_
_entity.id
_entity.type
_entity.pdbx_description
1 polymer ?
#
loop_
_entity_poly.entity_id
_entity_poly.type
_entity_poly.pdbx_seq_one_letter_code
_entity_poly.pdbx_strand_id
1 'polypeptide(L)'
;MIMGVDPGRDKCGVAVLNSVGEVKFSEVIPTENFVAAIKKLAAQFDIEVVILGNGTTHVDAEKKIRAVNLPVTVVDEKFTTEEARREYWVQNPPRGWRRLLPVSMQVPPVPVDNIVAEILAKRHLRITNC
;
A
#
# COMPACT_ATOMS: atom_id res chain seq x y z
N MET A 1 8.15 12.03 -4.69
CA MET A 1 6.99 11.25 -4.20
C MET A 1 7.44 9.93 -3.63
N ILE A 2 6.62 9.33 -2.78
CA ILE A 2 6.92 8.05 -2.12
C ILE A 2 5.93 7.01 -2.63
N MET A 3 6.44 5.82 -2.94
CA MET A 3 5.61 4.68 -3.33
C MET A 3 5.55 3.69 -2.16
N GLY A 4 4.33 3.29 -1.78
CA GLY A 4 4.12 2.19 -0.83
C GLY A 4 3.75 0.94 -1.59
N VAL A 5 4.25 -0.21 -1.17
CA VAL A 5 3.95 -1.50 -1.80
C VAL A 5 3.65 -2.54 -0.73
N ASP A 6 2.50 -3.19 -0.86
CA ASP A 6 2.14 -4.37 -0.08
C ASP A 6 2.26 -5.58 -1.01
N PRO A 7 3.36 -6.38 -0.89
CA PRO A 7 3.59 -7.49 -1.81
C PRO A 7 2.68 -8.67 -1.51
N GLY A 8 2.22 -9.35 -2.56
CA GLY A 8 1.41 -10.55 -2.44
C GLY A 8 1.75 -11.54 -3.54
N ARG A 9 1.32 -12.79 -3.37
CA ARG A 9 1.57 -13.85 -4.34
C ARG A 9 0.85 -13.60 -5.67
N ASP A 10 -0.44 -13.26 -5.60
CA ASP A 10 -1.29 -13.10 -6.78
C ASP A 10 -1.53 -11.64 -7.14
N LYS A 11 -1.52 -10.76 -6.15
CA LYS A 11 -1.77 -9.34 -6.33
C LYS A 11 -0.97 -8.52 -5.33
N CYS A 12 -0.65 -7.29 -5.69
CA CYS A 12 0.08 -6.34 -4.87
C CYS A 12 -0.72 -5.06 -4.70
N GLY A 13 -0.66 -4.46 -3.52
CA GLY A 13 -1.16 -3.12 -3.32
C GLY A 13 -0.07 -2.11 -3.64
N VAL A 14 -0.38 -1.08 -4.40
CA VAL A 14 0.56 -0.02 -4.76
C VAL A 14 -0.09 1.34 -4.56
N ALA A 15 0.60 2.24 -3.89
CA ALA A 15 0.15 3.61 -3.69
C ALA A 15 1.30 4.58 -3.89
N VAL A 16 0.99 5.76 -4.42
CA VAL A 16 1.95 6.86 -4.56
C VAL A 16 1.42 8.07 -3.81
N LEU A 17 2.24 8.61 -2.93
CA LEU A 17 1.89 9.77 -2.12
C LEU A 17 2.91 10.89 -2.33
N ASN A 18 2.45 12.15 -2.23
CA ASN A 18 3.36 13.28 -2.24
C ASN A 18 3.94 13.53 -0.84
N SER A 19 4.79 14.53 -0.70
CA SER A 19 5.50 14.83 0.57
C SER A 19 4.57 15.24 1.71
N VAL A 20 3.36 15.69 1.43
CA VAL A 20 2.38 16.06 2.46
C VAL A 20 1.39 14.93 2.77
N GLY A 21 1.57 13.76 2.16
CA GLY A 21 0.74 12.58 2.44
C GLY A 21 -0.52 12.47 1.59
N GLU A 22 -0.68 13.28 0.56
CA GLU A 22 -1.81 13.14 -0.36
C GLU A 22 -1.61 11.96 -1.29
N VAL A 23 -2.63 11.14 -1.45
CA VAL A 23 -2.61 9.96 -2.31
C VAL A 23 -2.80 10.40 -3.76
N LYS A 24 -1.83 10.11 -4.61
CA LYS A 24 -1.87 10.42 -6.04
C LYS A 24 -2.22 9.21 -6.89
N PHE A 25 -1.99 8.01 -6.36
CA PHE A 25 -2.32 6.75 -7.01
C PHE A 25 -2.53 5.70 -5.92
N SER A 26 -3.52 4.85 -6.08
CA SER A 26 -3.78 3.76 -5.14
C SER A 26 -4.58 2.67 -5.85
N GLU A 27 -3.96 1.53 -6.12
CA GLU A 27 -4.62 0.41 -6.80
C GLU A 27 -4.06 -0.92 -6.35
N VAL A 28 -4.87 -1.96 -6.51
CA VAL A 28 -4.45 -3.35 -6.39
C VAL A 28 -4.08 -3.84 -7.78
N ILE A 29 -2.87 -4.37 -7.95
CA ILE A 29 -2.30 -4.74 -9.24
C ILE A 29 -1.97 -6.23 -9.23
N PRO A 30 -2.33 -6.98 -10.30
CA PRO A 30 -1.90 -8.37 -10.41
C PRO A 30 -0.38 -8.46 -10.34
N THR A 31 0.14 -9.42 -9.59
CA THR A 31 1.60 -9.57 -9.37
C THR A 31 2.35 -9.75 -10.70
N GLU A 32 1.74 -10.41 -11.67
CA GLU A 32 2.34 -10.58 -13.01
C GLU A 32 2.54 -9.24 -13.75
N ASN A 33 1.77 -8.21 -13.39
CA ASN A 33 1.86 -6.88 -14.01
C ASN A 33 2.67 -5.88 -13.17
N PHE A 34 3.22 -6.33 -12.06
CA PHE A 34 3.86 -5.46 -11.07
C PHE A 34 5.03 -4.64 -11.66
N VAL A 35 5.94 -5.30 -12.37
CA VAL A 35 7.13 -4.62 -12.94
C VAL A 35 6.71 -3.56 -13.96
N ALA A 36 5.77 -3.89 -14.84
CA ALA A 36 5.27 -2.95 -15.84
C ALA A 36 4.59 -1.74 -15.17
N ALA A 37 3.80 -1.99 -14.12
CA ALA A 37 3.13 -0.93 -13.37
C ALA A 37 4.13 -0.01 -12.68
N ILE A 38 5.18 -0.55 -12.05
CA ILE A 38 6.20 0.25 -11.38
C ILE A 38 6.98 1.10 -12.38
N LYS A 39 7.34 0.56 -13.53
CA LYS A 39 8.02 1.33 -14.58
C LYS A 39 7.15 2.50 -15.05
N LYS A 40 5.87 2.26 -15.25
CA LYS A 40 4.93 3.30 -15.66
C LYS A 40 4.79 4.39 -14.61
N LEU A 41 4.67 4.01 -13.35
CA LEU A 41 4.56 4.96 -12.24
C LEU A 41 5.85 5.77 -12.04
N ALA A 42 7.00 5.13 -12.19
CA ALA A 42 8.30 5.82 -12.09
C ALA A 42 8.50 6.83 -13.23
N ALA A 43 7.92 6.56 -14.39
CA ALA A 43 7.94 7.52 -15.51
C ALA A 43 6.96 8.68 -15.33
N GLN A 44 5.85 8.41 -14.64
CA GLN A 44 4.78 9.40 -14.43
C GLN A 44 5.02 10.28 -13.21
N PHE A 45 5.56 9.71 -12.14
CA PHE A 45 5.85 10.39 -10.87
C PHE A 45 7.34 10.35 -10.56
N ASP A 46 7.83 11.35 -9.87
CA ASP A 46 9.21 11.37 -9.38
C ASP A 46 9.31 10.58 -8.06
N ILE A 47 9.52 9.28 -8.18
CA ILE A 47 9.58 8.38 -7.02
C ILE A 47 10.97 8.44 -6.39
N GLU A 48 11.05 8.92 -5.15
CA GLU A 48 12.29 9.04 -4.40
C GLU A 48 12.67 7.74 -3.69
N VAL A 49 11.66 7.01 -3.18
CA VAL A 49 11.87 5.78 -2.44
C VAL A 49 10.60 4.92 -2.51
N VAL A 50 10.80 3.61 -2.47
CA VAL A 50 9.70 2.63 -2.36
C VAL A 50 9.71 2.06 -0.95
N ILE A 51 8.59 2.16 -0.26
CA ILE A 51 8.40 1.57 1.05
C ILE A 51 7.70 0.23 0.86
N LEU A 52 8.42 -0.85 1.12
CA LEU A 52 7.98 -2.21 0.87
C LEU A 52 7.64 -2.91 2.18
N GLY A 53 6.42 -3.41 2.30
CA GLY A 53 6.03 -4.24 3.44
C GLY A 53 6.78 -5.57 3.42
N ASN A 54 7.00 -6.16 4.59
CA ASN A 54 7.75 -7.40 4.75
C ASN A 54 6.89 -8.67 4.63
N GLY A 55 5.85 -8.61 3.80
CA GLY A 55 4.98 -9.76 3.54
C GLY A 55 5.71 -10.95 2.93
N THR A 56 4.98 -12.04 2.72
CA THR A 56 5.52 -13.35 2.34
C THR A 56 6.41 -13.31 1.09
N THR A 57 6.11 -12.44 0.13
CA THR A 57 6.82 -12.35 -1.15
C THR A 57 7.68 -11.10 -1.28
N HIS A 58 8.03 -10.45 -0.15
CA HIS A 58 8.75 -9.18 -0.20
C HIS A 58 10.15 -9.27 -0.84
N VAL A 59 10.86 -10.38 -0.66
CA VAL A 59 12.19 -10.56 -1.25
C VAL A 59 12.13 -10.50 -2.77
N ASP A 60 11.15 -11.16 -3.36
CA ASP A 60 10.94 -11.18 -4.80
C ASP A 60 10.55 -9.80 -5.33
N ALA A 61 9.63 -9.13 -4.63
CA ALA A 61 9.22 -7.77 -4.96
C ALA A 61 10.38 -6.79 -4.86
N GLU A 62 11.22 -6.91 -3.82
CA GLU A 62 12.40 -6.08 -3.64
C GLU A 62 13.36 -6.19 -4.84
N LYS A 63 13.63 -7.42 -5.30
CA LYS A 63 14.48 -7.65 -6.47
C LYS A 63 13.91 -6.97 -7.72
N LYS A 64 12.60 -7.08 -7.93
CA LYS A 64 11.93 -6.45 -9.07
C LYS A 64 12.02 -4.93 -9.02
N ILE A 65 11.84 -4.34 -7.85
CA ILE A 65 11.92 -2.89 -7.67
C ILE A 65 13.35 -2.39 -7.90
N ARG A 66 14.34 -3.07 -7.34
CA ARG A 66 15.76 -2.71 -7.53
C ARG A 66 16.19 -2.84 -8.99
N ALA A 67 15.60 -3.78 -9.73
CA ALA A 67 15.88 -3.97 -11.16
C ALA A 67 15.45 -2.76 -12.01
N VAL A 68 14.50 -1.94 -11.53
CA VAL A 68 14.10 -0.69 -12.20
C VAL A 68 14.77 0.54 -11.59
N ASN A 69 15.85 0.34 -10.82
CA ASN A 69 16.70 1.39 -10.24
C ASN A 69 15.99 2.31 -9.24
N LEU A 70 15.05 1.77 -8.48
CA LEU A 70 14.39 2.52 -7.41
C LEU A 70 14.95 2.11 -6.04
N PRO A 71 15.25 3.07 -5.14
CA PRO A 71 15.61 2.76 -3.77
C PRO A 71 14.46 2.08 -3.04
N VAL A 72 14.77 1.08 -2.22
CA VAL A 72 13.77 0.30 -1.46
C VAL A 72 14.10 0.32 0.02
N THR A 73 13.09 0.58 0.86
CA THR A 73 13.16 0.41 2.30
C THR A 73 12.11 -0.61 2.70
N VAL A 74 12.55 -1.72 3.30
CA VAL A 74 11.64 -2.75 3.79
C VAL A 74 11.21 -2.39 5.21
N VAL A 75 9.90 -2.43 5.46
CA VAL A 75 9.33 -2.10 6.76
C VAL A 75 8.42 -3.21 7.26
N ASP A 76 8.26 -3.29 8.59
CA ASP A 76 7.35 -4.24 9.20
C ASP A 76 5.91 -3.77 8.97
N GLU A 77 5.08 -4.63 8.37
CA GLU A 77 3.66 -4.32 8.12
C GLU A 77 2.72 -4.84 9.22
N LYS A 78 3.28 -5.20 10.37
CA LYS A 78 2.50 -5.66 11.52
C LYS A 78 1.39 -4.67 11.86
N PHE A 79 0.16 -5.17 12.03
CA PHE A 79 -1.06 -4.40 12.29
C PHE A 79 -1.55 -3.51 11.12
N THR A 80 -0.84 -3.47 10.00
CA THR A 80 -1.22 -2.63 8.86
C THR A 80 -2.52 -3.08 8.22
N THR A 81 -2.75 -4.40 8.16
CA THR A 81 -3.99 -4.96 7.60
C THR A 81 -5.21 -4.54 8.43
N GLU A 82 -5.07 -4.53 9.76
CA GLU A 82 -6.14 -4.09 10.64
C GLU A 82 -6.44 -2.61 10.47
N GLU A 83 -5.40 -1.78 10.37
CA GLU A 83 -5.55 -0.36 10.07
C GLU A 83 -6.23 -0.13 8.73
N ALA A 84 -5.88 -0.93 7.71
CA ALA A 84 -6.49 -0.83 6.39
C ALA A 84 -7.98 -1.15 6.43
N ARG A 85 -8.39 -2.14 7.20
CA ARG A 85 -9.81 -2.47 7.38
C ARG A 85 -10.57 -1.33 8.06
N ARG A 86 -9.98 -0.71 9.08
CA ARG A 86 -10.58 0.44 9.74
C ARG A 86 -10.73 1.60 8.77
N GLU A 87 -9.69 1.90 7.99
CA GLU A 87 -9.70 2.97 7.01
C GLU A 87 -10.76 2.74 5.92
N TYR A 88 -10.90 1.49 5.46
CA TYR A 88 -11.96 1.13 4.51
C TYR A 88 -13.34 1.51 5.05
N TRP A 89 -13.63 1.16 6.31
CA TRP A 89 -14.93 1.44 6.91
C TRP A 89 -15.13 2.93 7.24
N VAL A 90 -14.07 3.69 7.42
CA VAL A 90 -14.15 5.15 7.54
C VAL A 90 -14.57 5.77 6.21
N GLN A 91 -14.01 5.29 5.11
CA GLN A 91 -14.35 5.76 3.75
C GLN A 91 -15.70 5.23 3.27
N ASN A 92 -16.09 4.04 3.73
CA ASN A 92 -17.30 3.33 3.31
C ASN A 92 -18.09 2.86 4.54
N PRO A 93 -18.79 3.76 5.25
CA PRO A 93 -19.48 3.39 6.49
C PRO A 93 -20.47 2.24 6.28
N PRO A 94 -20.57 1.29 7.24
CA PRO A 94 -21.55 0.21 7.17
C PRO A 94 -22.97 0.77 7.12
N ARG A 95 -23.85 0.06 6.42
CA ARG A 95 -25.27 0.45 6.29
C ARG A 95 -26.18 -0.62 6.87
N GLY A 96 -27.40 -0.21 7.27
CA GLY A 96 -28.41 -1.11 7.81
C GLY A 96 -27.98 -1.76 9.11
N TRP A 97 -28.27 -3.07 9.25
CA TRP A 97 -27.94 -3.82 10.47
C TRP A 97 -26.46 -3.88 10.80
N ARG A 98 -25.59 -3.71 9.80
CA ARG A 98 -24.13 -3.70 9.99
C ARG A 98 -23.66 -2.58 10.92
N ARG A 99 -24.43 -1.51 11.05
CA ARG A 99 -24.13 -0.42 11.99
C ARG A 99 -24.10 -0.89 13.44
N LEU A 100 -24.79 -1.97 13.74
CA LEU A 100 -24.88 -2.54 15.08
C LEU A 100 -23.67 -3.38 15.45
N LEU A 101 -22.81 -3.73 14.47
CA LEU A 101 -21.61 -4.54 14.69
C LEU A 101 -20.38 -3.66 14.77
N PRO A 102 -19.41 -4.00 15.67
CA PRO A 102 -18.11 -3.30 15.68
C PRO A 102 -17.42 -3.40 14.32
N VAL A 103 -16.82 -2.32 13.87
CA VAL A 103 -16.11 -2.27 12.59
C VAL A 103 -15.01 -3.32 12.53
N SER A 104 -14.33 -3.57 13.65
CA SER A 104 -13.27 -4.57 13.73
C SER A 104 -13.72 -6.01 13.44
N MET A 105 -15.02 -6.29 13.56
CA MET A 105 -15.60 -7.61 13.28
C MET A 105 -16.10 -7.75 11.85
N GLN A 106 -16.06 -6.68 11.06
CA GLN A 106 -16.54 -6.69 9.68
C GLN A 106 -15.35 -6.81 8.73
N VAL A 107 -15.52 -7.66 7.71
CA VAL A 107 -14.51 -7.84 6.65
C VAL A 107 -14.93 -7.02 5.44
N PRO A 108 -14.08 -6.14 4.91
CA PRO A 108 -14.39 -5.39 3.69
C PRO A 108 -14.69 -6.33 2.52
N PRO A 109 -15.67 -5.99 1.67
CA PRO A 109 -16.04 -6.85 0.53
C PRO A 109 -15.05 -6.78 -0.63
N VAL A 110 -14.04 -5.90 -0.54
CA VAL A 110 -13.03 -5.71 -1.58
C VAL A 110 -11.64 -5.82 -0.99
N PRO A 111 -10.61 -6.15 -1.79
CA PRO A 111 -9.23 -6.16 -1.31
C PRO A 111 -8.80 -4.81 -0.76
N VAL A 112 -8.03 -4.81 0.32
CA VAL A 112 -7.52 -3.58 0.95
C VAL A 112 -6.01 -3.42 0.81
N ASP A 113 -5.39 -4.18 -0.09
CA ASP A 113 -3.92 -4.18 -0.26
C ASP A 113 -3.38 -2.80 -0.64
N ASN A 114 -4.13 -2.04 -1.45
CA ASN A 114 -3.74 -0.68 -1.81
C ASN A 114 -3.83 0.27 -0.60
N ILE A 115 -4.78 0.05 0.31
CA ILE A 115 -4.88 0.84 1.55
C ILE A 115 -3.72 0.51 2.47
N VAL A 116 -3.31 -0.76 2.55
CA VAL A 116 -2.10 -1.17 3.28
C VAL A 116 -0.88 -0.42 2.73
N ALA A 117 -0.75 -0.35 1.40
CA ALA A 117 0.35 0.38 0.76
C ALA A 117 0.32 1.87 1.11
N GLU A 118 -0.85 2.50 1.12
CA GLU A 118 -1.01 3.90 1.55
C GLU A 118 -0.53 4.10 2.99
N ILE A 119 -0.90 3.20 3.89
CA ILE A 119 -0.53 3.29 5.31
C ILE A 119 0.97 3.14 5.50
N LEU A 120 1.61 2.21 4.79
CA LEU A 120 3.06 2.03 4.83
C LEU A 120 3.79 3.32 4.42
N ALA A 121 3.36 3.94 3.33
CA ALA A 121 3.95 5.20 2.87
C ALA A 121 3.69 6.33 3.86
N LYS A 122 2.49 6.44 4.42
CA LYS A 122 2.15 7.45 5.42
C LYS A 122 2.97 7.31 6.69
N ARG A 123 3.21 6.09 7.17
CA ARG A 123 4.06 5.83 8.33
C ARG A 123 5.48 6.31 8.10
N HIS A 124 6.02 6.04 6.91
CA HIS A 124 7.35 6.51 6.54
C HIS A 124 7.43 8.03 6.57
N LEU A 125 6.44 8.72 6.03
CA LEU A 125 6.37 10.18 6.04
C LEU A 125 6.32 10.74 7.47
N ARG A 126 5.57 10.13 8.36
CA ARG A 126 5.52 10.56 9.77
C ARG A 126 6.89 10.44 10.44
N ILE A 127 7.61 9.35 10.18
CA ILE A 127 8.93 9.12 10.76
C ILE A 127 9.94 10.15 10.23
N THR A 128 9.92 10.44 8.92
CA THR A 128 10.87 11.36 8.31
C THR A 128 10.56 12.82 8.56
N ASN A 129 9.32 13.17 8.85
CA ASN A 129 8.88 14.54 9.07
C ASN A 129 8.74 14.93 10.56
N CYS A 130 9.08 14.01 11.44
CA CYS A 130 9.06 14.28 12.91
C CYS A 130 10.34 14.93 13.38
#